data_a84cd4c8b4b60f47945f748061769958
#
_entry.id   a84cd4c8b4b60f47945f748061769958
#
_cell.length_a   1.000
_cell.length_b   1.000
_cell.length_c   1.000
_cell.angle_alpha   90.00
_cell.angle_beta   90.00
_cell.angle_gamma   90.00
#
_symmetry.space_group_name_H-M   'P 1'
#
loop_
_entity.id
_entity.type
_entity.pdbx_description
1 polymer ?
#
loop_
_entity_poly.entity_id
_entity_poly.type
_entity_poly.pdbx_seq_one_letter_code
_entity_poly.pdbx_strand_id
1 'polypeptide(L)'
;MEGKKILGLASGGGQQIPVFTALGADCTVLDYSTEQLKREEEVGKREGYTPKCVRADMTKPLPFEDGTFDLIFNPVSNCYVEELEPIWKECARVLKPGGVLLVGFDNGFNYLFDEDETVIKYTLPYNPLKDEALYREAMDLDFGVQFSHTLDEEIGGQLRAGFMLTDIYEDT
;
A
#
# COMPACT_ATOMS: atom_id res chain seq x y z
N MET A 1 3.18 -21.59 0.01
CA MET A 1 3.91 -20.44 0.63
C MET A 1 4.53 -20.79 1.97
N GLU A 2 4.62 -22.08 2.27
CA GLU A 2 5.09 -22.61 3.54
C GLU A 2 6.40 -21.97 4.01
N GLY A 3 6.40 -21.39 5.23
CA GLY A 3 7.58 -20.78 5.86
C GLY A 3 8.09 -19.49 5.24
N LYS A 4 7.43 -18.95 4.21
CA LYS A 4 7.78 -17.65 3.62
C LYS A 4 7.39 -16.51 4.54
N LYS A 5 8.27 -15.54 4.74
CA LYS A 5 7.98 -14.32 5.48
C LYS A 5 7.35 -13.28 4.56
N ILE A 6 6.12 -12.88 4.86
CA ILE A 6 5.36 -11.92 4.06
C ILE A 6 5.07 -10.67 4.89
N LEU A 7 5.32 -9.50 4.29
CA LEU A 7 4.88 -8.22 4.81
C LEU A 7 3.64 -7.75 4.04
N GLY A 8 2.53 -7.57 4.74
CA GLY A 8 1.43 -6.76 4.27
C GLY A 8 1.70 -5.31 4.62
N LEU A 9 2.05 -4.51 3.62
CA LEU A 9 2.40 -3.09 3.79
C LEU A 9 1.17 -2.23 3.55
N ALA A 10 0.73 -1.51 4.59
CA ALA A 10 -0.52 -0.76 4.61
C ALA A 10 -1.70 -1.62 4.08
N SER A 11 -1.78 -2.84 4.61
CA SER A 11 -2.75 -3.86 4.18
C SER A 11 -3.59 -4.38 5.36
N GLY A 12 -3.81 -3.56 6.36
CA GLY A 12 -4.69 -3.90 7.48
C GLY A 12 -6.13 -4.14 7.03
N GLY A 13 -6.95 -4.73 7.92
CA GLY A 13 -8.36 -4.98 7.64
C GLY A 13 -8.75 -6.45 7.42
N GLY A 14 -7.79 -7.37 7.40
CA GLY A 14 -8.07 -8.81 7.39
C GLY A 14 -8.58 -9.34 6.04
N GLN A 15 -8.11 -8.80 4.93
CA GLN A 15 -8.54 -9.24 3.60
C GLN A 15 -7.55 -10.24 2.97
N GLN A 16 -6.29 -9.86 2.79
CA GLN A 16 -5.31 -10.66 2.04
C GLN A 16 -4.42 -11.53 2.95
N ILE A 17 -4.07 -11.02 4.12
CA ILE A 17 -3.19 -11.70 5.06
C ILE A 17 -3.74 -13.05 5.55
N PRO A 18 -5.06 -13.20 5.80
CA PRO A 18 -5.64 -14.51 6.11
C PRO A 18 -5.36 -15.56 5.02
N VAL A 19 -5.40 -15.15 3.75
CA VAL A 19 -5.14 -16.04 2.61
C VAL A 19 -3.68 -16.50 2.60
N PHE A 20 -2.73 -15.58 2.77
CA PHE A 20 -1.31 -15.94 2.85
C PHE A 20 -1.01 -16.82 4.06
N THR A 21 -1.63 -16.52 5.20
CA THR A 21 -1.49 -17.33 6.43
C THR A 21 -2.02 -18.74 6.22
N ALA A 22 -3.19 -18.90 5.59
CA ALA A 22 -3.77 -20.22 5.27
C ALA A 22 -2.89 -21.03 4.30
N LEU A 23 -2.09 -20.35 3.46
CA LEU A 23 -1.10 -20.97 2.59
C LEU A 23 0.23 -21.30 3.28
N GLY A 24 0.32 -21.16 4.61
CA GLY A 24 1.49 -21.50 5.44
C GLY A 24 2.57 -20.42 5.53
N ALA A 25 2.27 -19.18 5.15
CA ALA A 25 3.21 -18.08 5.28
C ALA A 25 3.28 -17.53 6.72
N ASP A 26 4.44 -17.00 7.10
CA ASP A 26 4.65 -16.22 8.32
C ASP A 26 4.42 -14.74 7.99
N CYS A 27 3.21 -14.25 8.31
CA CYS A 27 2.75 -12.92 7.89
C CYS A 27 2.93 -11.88 8.99
N THR A 28 3.37 -10.69 8.57
CA THR A 28 3.39 -9.46 9.37
C THR A 28 2.57 -8.40 8.65
N VAL A 29 1.71 -7.70 9.37
CA VAL A 29 0.93 -6.56 8.85
C VAL A 29 1.48 -5.28 9.43
N LEU A 30 1.85 -4.34 8.57
CA LEU A 30 2.16 -2.98 8.95
C LEU A 30 1.08 -2.05 8.45
N ASP A 31 0.52 -1.26 9.35
CA ASP A 31 -0.47 -0.24 9.00
C ASP A 31 -0.35 0.97 9.93
N TYR A 32 -0.68 2.14 9.44
CA TYR A 32 -0.75 3.36 10.25
C TYR A 32 -2.03 3.41 11.08
N SER A 33 -3.13 2.87 10.55
CA SER A 33 -4.45 2.90 11.15
C SER A 33 -4.59 1.84 12.25
N THR A 34 -4.79 2.31 13.47
CA THR A 34 -5.11 1.43 14.62
C THR A 34 -6.40 0.63 14.37
N GLU A 35 -7.36 1.22 13.65
CA GLU A 35 -8.63 0.57 13.35
C GLU A 35 -8.45 -0.57 12.36
N GLN A 36 -7.63 -0.39 11.32
CA GLN A 36 -7.31 -1.46 10.37
C GLN A 36 -6.56 -2.62 11.05
N LEU A 37 -5.64 -2.32 11.96
CA LEU A 37 -4.95 -3.37 12.73
C LEU A 37 -5.90 -4.13 13.66
N LYS A 38 -6.85 -3.46 14.31
CA LYS A 38 -7.88 -4.14 15.11
C LYS A 38 -8.75 -5.08 14.28
N ARG A 39 -9.16 -4.64 13.08
CA ARG A 39 -9.91 -5.51 12.15
C ARG A 39 -9.09 -6.73 11.75
N GLU A 40 -7.80 -6.57 11.50
CA GLU A 40 -6.88 -7.69 11.24
C GLU A 40 -6.85 -8.69 12.41
N GLU A 41 -6.75 -8.20 13.65
CA GLU A 41 -6.78 -9.03 14.86
C GLU A 41 -8.13 -9.74 15.04
N GLU A 42 -9.25 -9.06 14.76
CA GLU A 42 -10.60 -9.66 14.81
C GLU A 42 -10.76 -10.78 13.81
N VAL A 43 -10.28 -10.59 12.58
CA VAL A 43 -10.28 -11.62 11.54
C VAL A 43 -9.37 -12.78 11.95
N GLY A 44 -8.16 -12.49 12.43
CA GLY A 44 -7.25 -13.52 12.93
C GLY A 44 -7.89 -14.39 14.01
N LYS A 45 -8.55 -13.76 14.97
CA LYS A 45 -9.29 -14.47 16.02
C LYS A 45 -10.42 -15.35 15.47
N ARG A 46 -11.17 -14.85 14.49
CA ARG A 46 -12.25 -15.59 13.81
C ARG A 46 -11.73 -16.79 13.05
N GLU A 47 -10.63 -16.63 12.31
CA GLU A 47 -10.02 -17.66 11.48
C GLU A 47 -9.01 -18.56 12.22
N GLY A 48 -8.76 -18.30 13.52
CA GLY A 48 -7.95 -19.16 14.38
C GLY A 48 -6.44 -18.98 14.27
N TYR A 49 -5.96 -17.79 13.88
CA TYR A 49 -4.55 -17.42 13.88
C TYR A 49 -4.31 -16.11 14.62
N THR A 50 -3.04 -15.82 14.94
CA THR A 50 -2.65 -14.57 15.57
C THR A 50 -1.78 -13.76 14.59
N PRO A 51 -2.28 -12.65 14.02
CA PRO A 51 -1.50 -11.83 13.12
C PRO A 51 -0.41 -11.08 13.88
N LYS A 52 0.75 -10.88 13.24
CA LYS A 52 1.80 -9.99 13.72
C LYS A 52 1.52 -8.59 13.23
N CYS A 53 0.85 -7.77 14.05
CA CYS A 53 0.50 -6.40 13.72
C CYS A 53 1.59 -5.42 14.19
N VAL A 54 2.00 -4.52 13.29
CA VAL A 54 2.97 -3.46 13.56
C VAL A 54 2.34 -2.12 13.17
N ARG A 55 2.17 -1.22 14.13
CA ARG A 55 1.70 0.14 13.84
C ARG A 55 2.88 1.01 13.47
N ALA A 56 2.97 1.41 12.20
CA ALA A 56 4.00 2.31 11.71
C ALA A 56 3.53 3.08 10.47
N ASP A 57 4.23 4.17 10.17
CA ASP A 57 4.03 5.00 8.98
C ASP A 57 4.96 4.47 7.88
N MET A 58 4.40 4.02 6.75
CA MET A 58 5.19 3.46 5.64
C MET A 58 6.05 4.49 4.92
N THR A 59 5.82 5.80 5.14
CA THR A 59 6.66 6.87 4.60
C THR A 59 7.96 7.09 5.40
N LYS A 60 8.12 6.41 6.53
CA LYS A 60 9.28 6.46 7.41
C LYS A 60 10.09 5.16 7.30
N PRO A 61 11.34 5.14 7.81
CA PRO A 61 12.09 3.90 7.87
C PRO A 61 11.28 2.78 8.52
N LEU A 62 11.12 1.67 7.80
CA LEU A 62 10.34 0.53 8.29
C LEU A 62 11.07 -0.14 9.47
N PRO A 63 10.36 -0.55 10.53
CA PRO A 63 10.95 -1.10 11.75
C PRO A 63 11.38 -2.58 11.58
N PHE A 64 12.02 -2.88 10.47
CA PHE A 64 12.50 -4.22 10.13
C PHE A 64 13.95 -4.19 9.67
N GLU A 65 14.67 -5.28 9.90
CA GLU A 65 16.03 -5.47 9.42
C GLU A 65 16.06 -5.66 7.89
N ASP A 66 17.22 -5.37 7.29
CA ASP A 66 17.47 -5.60 5.87
C ASP A 66 17.25 -7.08 5.51
N GLY A 67 16.68 -7.34 4.36
CA GLY A 67 16.50 -8.71 3.88
C GLY A 67 15.63 -9.61 4.75
N THR A 68 14.63 -9.05 5.42
CA THR A 68 13.73 -9.81 6.32
C THR A 68 12.69 -10.62 5.55
N PHE A 69 12.07 -10.05 4.51
CA PHE A 69 10.88 -10.61 3.88
C PHE A 69 11.18 -11.30 2.54
N ASP A 70 10.42 -12.34 2.23
CA ASP A 70 10.42 -13.02 0.93
C ASP A 70 9.47 -12.34 -0.05
N LEU A 71 8.38 -11.73 0.45
CA LEU A 71 7.38 -11.01 -0.32
C LEU A 71 6.86 -9.82 0.48
N ILE A 72 6.65 -8.69 -0.21
CA ILE A 72 5.86 -7.58 0.26
C ILE A 72 4.60 -7.48 -0.60
N PHE A 73 3.44 -7.39 0.03
CA PHE A 73 2.16 -7.13 -0.60
C PHE A 73 1.66 -5.75 -0.17
N ASN A 74 1.49 -4.84 -1.14
CA ASN A 74 1.00 -3.48 -0.92
C ASN A 74 -0.26 -3.25 -1.77
N PRO A 75 -1.47 -3.42 -1.20
CA PRO A 75 -2.72 -3.33 -1.93
C PRO A 75 -3.23 -1.88 -1.98
N VAL A 76 -3.09 -1.22 -3.12
CA VAL A 76 -3.74 0.07 -3.47
C VAL A 76 -3.72 1.15 -2.36
N SER A 77 -2.72 1.14 -1.47
CA SER A 77 -2.59 2.10 -0.37
C SER A 77 -1.69 3.30 -0.68
N ASN A 78 -1.12 3.34 -1.88
CA ASN A 78 -0.24 4.42 -2.35
C ASN A 78 -0.97 5.76 -2.44
N CYS A 79 -2.27 5.72 -2.70
CA CYS A 79 -3.11 6.91 -2.75
C CYS A 79 -3.17 7.71 -1.44
N TYR A 80 -2.74 7.16 -0.31
CA TYR A 80 -2.72 7.86 0.97
C TYR A 80 -1.40 8.58 1.28
N VAL A 81 -0.44 8.56 0.38
CA VAL A 81 0.87 9.20 0.58
C VAL A 81 1.24 10.11 -0.58
N GLU A 82 1.91 11.21 -0.29
CA GLU A 82 2.30 12.20 -1.32
C GLU A 82 3.53 11.75 -2.13
N GLU A 83 4.49 11.07 -1.50
CA GLU A 83 5.76 10.69 -2.11
C GLU A 83 6.01 9.18 -2.00
N LEU A 84 6.17 8.48 -3.12
CA LEU A 84 6.36 7.02 -3.17
C LEU A 84 7.82 6.57 -3.12
N GLU A 85 8.77 7.40 -3.57
CA GLU A 85 10.17 6.99 -3.70
C GLU A 85 10.80 6.49 -2.38
N PRO A 86 10.55 7.10 -1.20
CA PRO A 86 11.04 6.57 0.08
C PRO A 86 10.49 5.18 0.39
N ILE A 87 9.23 4.90 0.01
CA ILE A 87 8.57 3.61 0.24
C ILE A 87 9.25 2.53 -0.59
N TRP A 88 9.51 2.80 -1.87
CA TRP A 88 10.18 1.83 -2.75
C TRP A 88 11.59 1.49 -2.26
N LYS A 89 12.34 2.47 -1.76
CA LYS A 89 13.67 2.26 -1.17
C LYS A 89 13.61 1.35 0.07
N GLU A 90 12.65 1.59 0.94
CA GLU A 90 12.46 0.76 2.14
C GLU A 90 11.97 -0.65 1.78
N CYS A 91 11.07 -0.78 0.81
CA CYS A 91 10.68 -2.10 0.30
C CYS A 91 11.89 -2.88 -0.24
N ALA A 92 12.76 -2.23 -1.02
CA ALA A 92 13.98 -2.86 -1.53
C ALA A 92 14.95 -3.26 -0.40
N ARG A 93 15.05 -2.45 0.66
CA ARG A 93 15.92 -2.73 1.82
C ARG A 93 15.44 -3.93 2.61
N VAL A 94 14.15 -4.01 2.92
CA VAL A 94 13.63 -5.06 3.81
C VAL A 94 13.32 -6.38 3.09
N LEU A 95 13.29 -6.38 1.75
CA LEU A 95 13.19 -7.60 0.95
C LEU A 95 14.53 -8.32 0.86
N LYS A 96 14.49 -9.64 0.90
CA LYS A 96 15.64 -10.48 0.59
C LYS A 96 16.05 -10.31 -0.88
N PRO A 97 17.34 -10.53 -1.21
CA PRO A 97 17.73 -10.67 -2.62
C PRO A 97 16.86 -11.72 -3.33
N GLY A 98 16.24 -11.33 -4.44
CA GLY A 98 15.28 -12.18 -5.17
C GLY A 98 13.89 -12.27 -4.54
N GLY A 99 13.62 -11.46 -3.51
CA GLY A 99 12.27 -11.29 -2.96
C GLY A 99 11.35 -10.56 -3.92
N VAL A 100 10.06 -10.69 -3.71
CA VAL A 100 9.01 -10.15 -4.61
C VAL A 100 8.30 -8.98 -3.95
N LEU A 101 8.13 -7.89 -4.69
CA LEU A 101 7.23 -6.80 -4.36
C LEU A 101 5.99 -6.91 -5.26
N LEU A 102 4.82 -7.14 -4.67
CA LEU A 102 3.53 -7.18 -5.35
C LEU A 102 2.74 -5.94 -4.94
N VAL A 103 2.49 -5.04 -5.89
CA VAL A 103 1.85 -3.75 -5.67
C VAL A 103 0.57 -3.66 -6.48
N GLY A 104 -0.52 -3.27 -5.83
CA GLY A 104 -1.71 -2.76 -6.50
C GLY A 104 -1.71 -1.24 -6.47
N PHE A 105 -2.08 -0.60 -7.56
CA PHE A 105 -2.32 0.84 -7.63
C PHE A 105 -3.40 1.15 -8.66
N ASP A 106 -4.08 2.26 -8.48
CA ASP A 106 -5.05 2.74 -9.45
C ASP A 106 -4.36 3.52 -10.58
N ASN A 107 -5.05 3.67 -11.70
CA ASN A 107 -4.55 4.42 -12.85
C ASN A 107 -4.77 5.95 -12.74
N GLY A 108 -5.33 6.41 -11.63
CA GLY A 108 -5.60 7.81 -11.34
C GLY A 108 -6.82 8.41 -12.03
N PHE A 109 -7.53 7.69 -12.89
CA PHE A 109 -8.65 8.26 -13.66
C PHE A 109 -9.83 8.71 -12.78
N ASN A 110 -10.12 8.02 -11.68
CA ASN A 110 -11.13 8.42 -10.71
C ASN A 110 -10.88 9.81 -10.12
N TYR A 111 -9.63 10.24 -10.03
CA TYR A 111 -9.27 11.58 -9.54
C TYR A 111 -9.44 12.71 -10.58
N LEU A 112 -9.90 12.41 -11.79
CA LEU A 112 -10.23 13.44 -12.79
C LEU A 112 -11.61 14.04 -12.55
N PHE A 113 -12.52 13.30 -11.95
CA PHE A 113 -13.95 13.61 -11.94
C PHE A 113 -14.40 14.29 -10.64
N ASP A 114 -15.58 14.91 -10.72
CA ASP A 114 -16.35 15.30 -9.55
C ASP A 114 -16.90 14.07 -8.80
N GLU A 115 -17.52 14.28 -7.63
CA GLU A 115 -18.09 13.19 -6.82
C GLU A 115 -19.14 12.34 -7.55
N ASP A 116 -19.87 12.94 -8.50
CA ASP A 116 -20.89 12.24 -9.29
C ASP A 116 -20.29 11.51 -10.51
N GLU A 117 -18.99 11.60 -10.73
CA GLU A 117 -18.25 11.03 -11.88
C GLU A 117 -18.81 11.47 -13.25
N THR A 118 -19.38 12.67 -13.31
CA THR A 118 -20.08 13.17 -14.51
C THR A 118 -19.31 14.22 -15.27
N VAL A 119 -18.43 14.96 -14.61
CA VAL A 119 -17.66 16.08 -15.17
C VAL A 119 -16.19 15.93 -14.82
N ILE A 120 -15.30 16.13 -15.80
CA ILE A 120 -13.88 16.28 -15.54
C ILE A 120 -13.66 17.61 -14.81
N LYS A 121 -13.24 17.54 -13.57
CA LYS A 121 -13.08 18.69 -12.67
C LYS A 121 -11.63 18.98 -12.32
N TYR A 122 -10.80 17.95 -12.20
CA TYR A 122 -9.43 18.05 -11.72
C TYR A 122 -8.40 17.66 -12.78
N THR A 123 -7.13 17.92 -12.50
CA THR A 123 -6.00 17.56 -13.36
C THR A 123 -5.11 16.54 -12.64
N LEU A 124 -4.47 15.66 -13.44
CA LEU A 124 -3.51 14.69 -12.90
C LEU A 124 -2.05 15.19 -13.03
N PRO A 125 -1.17 14.83 -12.09
CA PRO A 125 -1.48 14.07 -10.88
C PRO A 125 -2.28 14.92 -9.88
N TYR A 126 -3.30 14.31 -9.25
CA TYR A 126 -4.12 14.93 -8.22
C TYR A 126 -3.31 15.02 -6.92
N ASN A 127 -3.17 16.25 -6.40
CA ASN A 127 -2.49 16.51 -5.14
C ASN A 127 -3.17 17.67 -4.42
N PRO A 128 -4.05 17.39 -3.46
CA PRO A 128 -4.81 18.42 -2.76
C PRO A 128 -3.94 19.31 -1.87
N LEU A 129 -2.73 18.91 -1.49
CA LEU A 129 -1.83 19.75 -0.68
C LEU A 129 -1.25 20.94 -1.46
N LYS A 130 -1.39 20.96 -2.79
CA LYS A 130 -0.92 22.05 -3.65
C LYS A 130 -1.92 23.19 -3.83
N ASP A 131 -3.17 23.00 -3.37
CA ASP A 131 -4.24 24.00 -3.50
C ASP A 131 -5.12 23.99 -2.24
N GLU A 132 -5.24 25.16 -1.57
CA GLU A 132 -5.95 25.26 -0.29
C GLU A 132 -7.45 24.96 -0.42
N ALA A 133 -8.09 25.32 -1.52
CA ALA A 133 -9.50 25.03 -1.74
C ALA A 133 -9.72 23.53 -1.96
N LEU A 134 -8.85 22.93 -2.75
CA LEU A 134 -8.87 21.49 -3.01
C LEU A 134 -8.57 20.68 -1.72
N TYR A 135 -7.65 21.16 -0.89
CA TYR A 135 -7.36 20.53 0.40
C TYR A 135 -8.58 20.55 1.34
N ARG A 136 -9.28 21.68 1.42
CA ARG A 136 -10.51 21.79 2.23
C ARG A 136 -11.58 20.83 1.73
N GLU A 137 -11.78 20.78 0.42
CA GLU A 137 -12.73 19.84 -0.21
C GLU A 137 -12.37 18.37 0.13
N ALA A 138 -11.10 17.99 0.00
CA ALA A 138 -10.61 16.65 0.33
C ALA A 138 -10.77 16.29 1.81
N MET A 139 -10.65 17.27 2.72
CA MET A 139 -10.84 17.05 4.16
C MET A 139 -12.30 16.83 4.56
N ASP A 140 -13.26 17.29 3.76
CA ASP A 140 -14.68 17.07 3.98
C ASP A 140 -15.15 15.67 3.54
N LEU A 141 -14.30 14.93 2.81
CA LEU A 141 -14.59 13.57 2.37
C LEU A 141 -14.26 12.53 3.45
N ASP A 142 -15.12 11.53 3.60
CA ASP A 142 -15.00 10.47 4.63
C ASP A 142 -13.73 9.61 4.50
N PHE A 143 -13.13 9.53 3.30
CA PHE A 143 -11.94 8.72 3.01
C PHE A 143 -10.61 9.47 3.20
N GLY A 144 -10.68 10.76 3.58
CA GLY A 144 -9.50 11.59 3.86
C GLY A 144 -8.74 12.06 2.62
N VAL A 145 -7.58 12.66 2.86
CA VAL A 145 -6.73 13.20 1.79
C VAL A 145 -6.10 12.05 0.99
N GLN A 146 -6.30 12.08 -0.32
CA GLN A 146 -5.74 11.12 -1.26
C GLN A 146 -4.95 11.82 -2.37
N PHE A 147 -4.10 11.05 -3.04
CA PHE A 147 -3.19 11.49 -4.10
C PHE A 147 -3.31 10.55 -5.28
N SER A 148 -3.22 11.06 -6.49
CA SER A 148 -2.90 10.22 -7.64
C SER A 148 -1.43 10.32 -7.98
N HIS A 149 -0.89 9.26 -8.54
CA HIS A 149 0.51 9.17 -8.92
C HIS A 149 0.67 8.93 -10.42
N THR A 150 1.81 9.36 -10.95
CA THR A 150 2.20 9.05 -12.31
C THR A 150 2.78 7.63 -12.40
N LEU A 151 2.75 7.04 -13.59
CA LEU A 151 3.43 5.76 -13.83
C LEU A 151 4.95 5.84 -13.58
N ASP A 152 5.55 7.05 -13.71
CA ASP A 152 6.95 7.25 -13.35
C ASP A 152 7.19 7.16 -11.85
N GLU A 153 6.27 7.65 -11.02
CA GLU A 153 6.34 7.51 -9.55
C GLU A 153 6.06 6.08 -9.12
N GLU A 154 5.04 5.44 -9.69
CA GLU A 154 4.66 4.06 -9.36
C GLU A 154 5.67 3.04 -9.89
N ILE A 155 5.82 2.91 -11.19
CA ILE A 155 6.68 1.88 -11.81
C ILE A 155 8.13 2.36 -11.88
N GLY A 156 8.37 3.56 -12.38
CA GLY A 156 9.72 4.13 -12.51
C GLY A 156 10.42 4.24 -11.16
N GLY A 157 9.69 4.62 -10.09
CA GLY A 157 10.20 4.67 -8.73
C GLY A 157 10.69 3.30 -8.24
N GLN A 158 9.93 2.24 -8.48
CA GLN A 158 10.35 0.86 -8.15
C GLN A 158 11.62 0.46 -8.92
N LEU A 159 11.67 0.73 -10.22
CA LEU A 159 12.86 0.43 -11.04
C LEU A 159 14.10 1.19 -10.54
N ARG A 160 13.96 2.45 -10.14
CA ARG A 160 15.05 3.25 -9.55
C ARG A 160 15.49 2.72 -8.18
N ALA A 161 14.59 2.11 -7.42
CA ALA A 161 14.91 1.43 -6.16
C ALA A 161 15.61 0.07 -6.35
N GLY A 162 15.79 -0.40 -7.59
CA GLY A 162 16.51 -1.63 -7.93
C GLY A 162 15.63 -2.84 -8.22
N PHE A 163 14.32 -2.66 -8.29
CA PHE A 163 13.41 -3.72 -8.72
C PHE A 163 13.49 -3.97 -10.23
N MET A 164 13.11 -5.16 -10.62
CA MET A 164 12.92 -5.55 -12.02
C MET A 164 11.43 -5.90 -12.21
N LEU A 165 10.77 -5.22 -13.14
CA LEU A 165 9.39 -5.54 -13.46
C LEU A 165 9.34 -6.91 -14.16
N THR A 166 8.60 -7.84 -13.57
CA THR A 166 8.45 -9.20 -14.09
C THR A 166 7.08 -9.45 -14.69
N ASP A 167 6.06 -8.75 -14.23
CA ASP A 167 4.70 -8.83 -14.75
C ASP A 167 3.90 -7.58 -14.41
N ILE A 168 2.86 -7.30 -15.20
CA ILE A 168 1.85 -6.28 -14.96
C ILE A 168 0.51 -6.77 -15.55
N TYR A 169 -0.58 -6.59 -14.81
CA TYR A 169 -1.92 -6.93 -15.27
C TYR A 169 -2.93 -5.93 -14.71
N GLU A 170 -4.04 -5.78 -15.39
CA GLU A 170 -5.18 -5.00 -14.93
C GLU A 170 -6.19 -5.92 -14.27
N ASP A 171 -6.76 -5.47 -13.16
CA ASP A 171 -7.87 -6.13 -12.49
C ASP A 171 -9.17 -5.68 -13.18
N THR A 172 -9.99 -6.64 -13.64
CA THR A 172 -11.21 -6.40 -14.43
C THR A 172 -12.46 -6.82 -13.69
#